data_8523ab433fae7607aac496eb749d0cf9
#
_entry.id   8523ab433fae7607aac496eb749d0cf9
#
_cell.length_a   1.000
_cell.length_b   1.000
_cell.length_c   1.000
_cell.angle_alpha   90.00
_cell.angle_beta   90.00
_cell.angle_gamma   90.00
#
_symmetry.space_group_name_H-M   'P 1'
#
loop_
_entity.id
_entity.type
_entity.pdbx_description
1 polymer ?
#
loop_
_entity_poly.entity_id
_entity_poly.type
_entity_poly.pdbx_seq_one_letter_code
_entity_poly.pdbx_strand_id
1 'polypeptide(L)'
;MIPAGNTPAPVSIKVAGCASLLVMMAVAWGGATTRPAEAAVLGGMGLLWLLAPARRMPQRGFVLCGCGLVILAATAWLPAAWFPAEPWRRALQDAGLEPPATLSPQPWLSAEAFVWLLAGLGWMAWLLGQEWDSRMRRAAMRMLVGGTVAIAATALVAWKLHFPVPGWFPDHGFGPFPNRNHSGHVFALGGVLALGCAADAARSGWRKTLPWAAGAALLLVALVINYSRGGLLLFFGGTFIGCALEGWRRRSWKVLTVGASLVLVLVALVLLYGGAVAGRFAGGADSQVGFRVLIWRDTLSLQHALPWCGAGLGNFRALFPLYRSASVNQQVVLHPESDWLWLATELGWLGVILALDAVVAVLRGAFPLTAGSHRRLRAAALAAAIAALLHSTFDVPEHRLGSALMALFVMVLARADAASPAESRGAVVVSRLCGVAALALAAIFWTMPDDAARAETLSQARRYADAEAAANRALAHAPLDWRVYFTRAGERACRGLTLEALADFRRARKLEPFYAGLPLAEGRFWVQSQPALAVKAWGEAIRRVRAPEDEAIYGAILGAAPDNAGFREQLLGLAQGRPPLQLQWFQFVPPAEARAHLEIISAVASQCAPAQRESFQRRASEIGSAPAAP
;
A
#
# COMPACT_ATOMS: atom_id res chain seq x y z
N MET A 1 -49.29 12.95 -37.85
CA MET A 1 -48.96 12.84 -36.42
C MET A 1 -48.03 11.65 -36.27
N ILE A 2 -46.73 11.89 -36.11
CA ILE A 2 -45.74 10.88 -35.80
C ILE A 2 -45.85 10.63 -34.27
N PRO A 3 -46.02 9.39 -33.78
CA PRO A 3 -46.09 9.17 -32.37
C PRO A 3 -44.75 9.57 -31.74
N ALA A 4 -44.83 10.43 -30.72
CA ALA A 4 -43.68 10.82 -29.91
C ALA A 4 -43.01 9.55 -29.36
N GLY A 5 -41.87 9.21 -29.97
CA GLY A 5 -41.07 8.09 -29.49
C GLY A 5 -40.76 8.29 -28.00
N ASN A 6 -40.99 7.27 -27.20
CA ASN A 6 -40.59 7.19 -25.81
C ASN A 6 -39.10 7.47 -25.72
N THR A 7 -38.74 8.71 -25.42
CA THR A 7 -37.38 9.06 -25.03
C THR A 7 -37.12 8.30 -23.72
N PRO A 8 -36.15 7.40 -23.65
CA PRO A 8 -35.85 6.69 -22.43
C PRO A 8 -35.55 7.70 -21.33
N ALA A 9 -36.18 7.53 -20.15
CA ALA A 9 -35.98 8.39 -19.02
C ALA A 9 -34.48 8.46 -18.70
N PRO A 10 -33.89 9.64 -18.52
CA PRO A 10 -32.46 9.77 -18.24
C PRO A 10 -32.13 8.94 -16.99
N VAL A 11 -31.00 8.22 -17.06
CA VAL A 11 -30.48 7.49 -15.89
C VAL A 11 -30.44 8.46 -14.74
N SER A 12 -31.18 8.15 -13.68
CA SER A 12 -31.53 9.13 -12.66
C SER A 12 -30.30 9.63 -11.91
N ILE A 13 -30.31 10.90 -11.48
CA ILE A 13 -29.36 11.49 -10.51
C ILE A 13 -29.11 10.51 -9.33
N LYS A 14 -30.07 9.64 -9.01
CA LYS A 14 -29.96 8.59 -8.02
C LYS A 14 -28.79 7.60 -8.31
N VAL A 15 -28.60 7.21 -9.58
CA VAL A 15 -27.49 6.30 -9.95
C VAL A 15 -26.13 6.97 -9.75
N ALA A 16 -25.99 8.23 -10.16
CA ALA A 16 -24.79 9.01 -9.91
C ALA A 16 -24.52 9.16 -8.39
N GLY A 17 -25.61 9.36 -7.64
CA GLY A 17 -25.58 9.42 -6.18
C GLY A 17 -25.10 8.13 -5.54
N CYS A 18 -25.69 7.00 -5.88
CA CYS A 18 -25.31 5.69 -5.36
C CYS A 18 -23.86 5.31 -5.72
N ALA A 19 -23.42 5.60 -6.96
CA ALA A 19 -22.04 5.37 -7.38
C ALA A 19 -21.06 6.21 -6.55
N SER A 20 -21.34 7.51 -6.38
CA SER A 20 -20.49 8.39 -5.57
C SER A 20 -20.49 7.99 -4.09
N LEU A 21 -21.63 7.58 -3.56
CA LEU A 21 -21.74 7.10 -2.18
C LEU A 21 -20.91 5.82 -1.99
N LEU A 22 -20.99 4.87 -2.91
CA LEU A 22 -20.20 3.63 -2.85
C LEU A 22 -18.70 3.93 -2.81
N VAL A 23 -18.21 4.84 -3.68
CA VAL A 23 -16.81 5.26 -3.67
C VAL A 23 -16.44 5.92 -2.34
N MET A 24 -17.27 6.82 -1.82
CA MET A 24 -16.98 7.50 -0.56
C MET A 24 -17.06 6.55 0.64
N MET A 25 -17.95 5.57 0.63
CA MET A 25 -17.98 4.51 1.64
C MET A 25 -16.73 3.64 1.59
N ALA A 26 -16.26 3.26 0.39
CA ALA A 26 -15.02 2.53 0.23
C ALA A 26 -13.82 3.31 0.78
N VAL A 27 -13.74 4.63 0.52
CA VAL A 27 -12.72 5.51 1.08
C VAL A 27 -12.85 5.62 2.60
N ALA A 28 -14.05 5.89 3.11
CA ALA A 28 -14.30 6.11 4.54
C ALA A 28 -14.08 4.85 5.39
N TRP A 29 -14.31 3.67 4.83
CA TRP A 29 -14.10 2.39 5.54
C TRP A 29 -12.67 1.87 5.32
N GLY A 30 -11.70 2.59 5.86
CA GLY A 30 -10.29 2.19 5.80
C GLY A 30 -9.68 2.09 4.39
N GLY A 31 -10.28 2.74 3.39
CA GLY A 31 -9.90 2.59 1.99
C GLY A 31 -10.32 1.25 1.39
N ALA A 32 -11.24 0.52 2.05
CA ALA A 32 -11.63 -0.85 1.73
C ALA A 32 -10.41 -1.79 1.66
N THR A 33 -9.61 -1.80 2.74
CA THR A 33 -8.37 -2.61 2.82
C THR A 33 -8.51 -3.86 3.69
N THR A 34 -9.68 -4.07 4.27
CA THR A 34 -10.01 -5.28 5.04
C THR A 34 -11.00 -6.13 4.26
N ARG A 35 -10.92 -7.46 4.38
CA ARG A 35 -11.83 -8.39 3.67
C ARG A 35 -13.32 -8.04 3.81
N PRO A 36 -13.86 -7.71 5.01
CA PRO A 36 -15.26 -7.29 5.11
C PRO A 36 -15.59 -6.00 4.34
N ALA A 37 -14.68 -5.02 4.36
CA ALA A 37 -14.87 -3.78 3.62
C ALA A 37 -14.81 -4.01 2.10
N GLU A 38 -13.85 -4.82 1.63
CA GLU A 38 -13.73 -5.25 0.23
C GLU A 38 -14.99 -5.98 -0.22
N ALA A 39 -15.45 -6.96 0.55
CA ALA A 39 -16.67 -7.72 0.25
C ALA A 39 -17.91 -6.81 0.17
N ALA A 40 -18.06 -5.85 1.12
CA ALA A 40 -19.15 -4.90 1.10
C ALA A 40 -19.13 -3.99 -0.14
N VAL A 41 -17.95 -3.52 -0.55
CA VAL A 41 -17.78 -2.70 -1.76
C VAL A 41 -18.10 -3.51 -3.01
N LEU A 42 -17.61 -4.74 -3.11
CA LEU A 42 -17.92 -5.64 -4.23
C LEU A 42 -19.42 -5.95 -4.30
N GLY A 43 -20.06 -6.19 -3.16
CA GLY A 43 -21.51 -6.35 -3.06
C GLY A 43 -22.29 -5.11 -3.51
N GLY A 44 -21.83 -3.93 -3.10
CA GLY A 44 -22.39 -2.64 -3.55
C GLY A 44 -22.25 -2.43 -5.06
N MET A 45 -21.11 -2.79 -5.65
CA MET A 45 -20.91 -2.80 -7.12
C MET A 45 -21.88 -3.77 -7.78
N GLY A 46 -22.01 -4.98 -7.25
CA GLY A 46 -22.95 -6.01 -7.76
C GLY A 46 -24.39 -5.52 -7.76
N LEU A 47 -24.84 -4.88 -6.67
CA LEU A 47 -26.17 -4.29 -6.60
C LEU A 47 -26.36 -3.16 -7.62
N LEU A 48 -25.37 -2.28 -7.81
CA LEU A 48 -25.43 -1.23 -8.83
C LEU A 48 -25.53 -1.81 -10.23
N TRP A 49 -24.75 -2.85 -10.56
CA TRP A 49 -24.75 -3.48 -11.87
C TRP A 49 -26.05 -4.24 -12.15
N LEU A 50 -26.72 -4.76 -11.13
CA LEU A 50 -28.03 -5.41 -11.23
C LEU A 50 -29.17 -4.42 -11.40
N LEU A 51 -29.23 -3.41 -10.52
CA LEU A 51 -30.36 -2.49 -10.40
C LEU A 51 -30.31 -1.37 -11.44
N ALA A 52 -29.10 -0.93 -11.79
CA ALA A 52 -28.84 0.10 -12.78
C ALA A 52 -27.81 -0.40 -13.84
N PRO A 53 -28.16 -1.42 -14.64
CA PRO A 53 -27.21 -2.05 -15.55
C PRO A 53 -26.67 -1.06 -16.57
N ALA A 54 -25.45 -1.29 -17.05
CA ALA A 54 -24.89 -0.56 -18.18
C ALA A 54 -25.78 -0.77 -19.42
N ARG A 55 -26.15 0.31 -20.07
CA ARG A 55 -27.02 0.25 -21.26
C ARG A 55 -26.25 0.25 -22.56
N ARG A 56 -24.96 0.54 -22.52
CA ARG A 56 -24.08 0.69 -23.68
C ARG A 56 -22.82 -0.12 -23.50
N MET A 57 -22.29 -0.61 -24.60
CA MET A 57 -20.98 -1.25 -24.61
C MET A 57 -19.90 -0.18 -24.45
N PRO A 58 -18.86 -0.44 -23.65
CA PRO A 58 -17.69 0.42 -23.58
C PRO A 58 -17.00 0.54 -24.95
N GLN A 59 -16.12 1.51 -25.08
CA GLN A 59 -15.33 1.70 -26.30
C GLN A 59 -14.52 0.44 -26.63
N ARG A 60 -14.41 0.11 -27.94
CA ARG A 60 -13.66 -1.06 -28.43
C ARG A 60 -12.22 -1.11 -27.92
N GLY A 61 -11.50 0.03 -27.92
CA GLY A 61 -10.13 0.10 -27.43
C GLY A 61 -10.02 -0.32 -25.97
N PHE A 62 -10.89 0.17 -25.09
CA PHE A 62 -10.94 -0.23 -23.69
C PHE A 62 -11.26 -1.73 -23.52
N VAL A 63 -12.23 -2.24 -24.29
CA VAL A 63 -12.61 -3.67 -24.23
C VAL A 63 -11.46 -4.56 -24.67
N LEU A 64 -10.77 -4.23 -25.76
CA LEU A 64 -9.63 -5.02 -26.24
C LEU A 64 -8.48 -5.03 -25.24
N CYS A 65 -8.11 -3.88 -24.69
CA CYS A 65 -7.08 -3.79 -23.66
C CYS A 65 -7.49 -4.56 -22.38
N GLY A 66 -8.75 -4.42 -21.94
CA GLY A 66 -9.27 -5.14 -20.79
C GLY A 66 -9.25 -6.65 -21.00
N CYS A 67 -9.68 -7.15 -22.15
CA CYS A 67 -9.55 -8.57 -22.51
C CYS A 67 -8.09 -9.03 -22.53
N GLY A 68 -7.18 -8.21 -23.06
CA GLY A 68 -5.75 -8.48 -23.05
C GLY A 68 -5.19 -8.61 -21.62
N LEU A 69 -5.57 -7.71 -20.71
CA LEU A 69 -5.18 -7.78 -19.29
C LEU A 69 -5.73 -9.04 -18.61
N VAL A 70 -6.98 -9.41 -18.88
CA VAL A 70 -7.60 -10.63 -18.34
C VAL A 70 -6.88 -11.88 -18.84
N ILE A 71 -6.60 -11.96 -20.14
CA ILE A 71 -5.86 -13.09 -20.74
C ILE A 71 -4.45 -13.17 -20.14
N LEU A 72 -3.78 -12.03 -20.03
CA LEU A 72 -2.42 -11.95 -19.46
C LEU A 72 -2.41 -12.38 -17.98
N ALA A 73 -3.37 -11.92 -17.19
CA ALA A 73 -3.50 -12.32 -15.80
C ALA A 73 -3.82 -13.82 -15.66
N ALA A 74 -4.57 -14.39 -16.61
CA ALA A 74 -4.89 -15.82 -16.63
C ALA A 74 -3.66 -16.72 -16.89
N THR A 75 -2.54 -16.18 -17.42
CA THR A 75 -1.29 -16.95 -17.56
C THR A 75 -0.75 -17.45 -16.23
N ALA A 76 -1.13 -16.82 -15.12
CA ALA A 76 -0.75 -17.22 -13.76
C ALA A 76 -1.01 -18.71 -13.46
N TRP A 77 -2.02 -19.32 -14.10
CA TRP A 77 -2.41 -20.74 -13.91
C TRP A 77 -1.84 -21.70 -14.94
N LEU A 78 -1.08 -21.19 -15.93
CA LEU A 78 -0.40 -22.05 -16.89
C LEU A 78 0.77 -22.79 -16.22
N PRO A 79 1.16 -23.98 -16.76
CA PRO A 79 2.30 -24.71 -16.23
C PRO A 79 3.59 -23.87 -16.27
N ALA A 80 4.30 -23.79 -15.17
CA ALA A 80 5.57 -23.07 -15.08
C ALA A 80 6.62 -23.59 -16.08
N ALA A 81 6.55 -24.87 -16.42
CA ALA A 81 7.43 -25.50 -17.41
C ALA A 81 7.32 -24.94 -18.84
N TRP A 82 6.27 -24.16 -19.13
CA TRP A 82 6.10 -23.49 -20.44
C TRP A 82 6.90 -22.19 -20.54
N PHE A 83 7.49 -21.74 -19.43
CA PHE A 83 8.22 -20.49 -19.32
C PHE A 83 9.69 -20.77 -19.04
N PRO A 84 10.60 -19.81 -19.27
CA PRO A 84 12.00 -19.94 -18.87
C PRO A 84 12.14 -20.27 -17.40
N ALA A 85 13.12 -21.10 -17.06
CA ALA A 85 13.38 -21.51 -15.67
C ALA A 85 13.69 -20.29 -14.79
N GLU A 86 12.92 -20.17 -13.71
CA GLU A 86 13.04 -19.05 -12.78
C GLU A 86 14.02 -19.39 -11.64
N PRO A 87 15.10 -18.61 -11.45
CA PRO A 87 16.12 -18.90 -10.42
C PRO A 87 15.55 -18.98 -9.00
N TRP A 88 14.53 -18.18 -8.69
CA TRP A 88 13.90 -18.16 -7.37
C TRP A 88 13.21 -19.49 -7.01
N ARG A 89 12.69 -20.24 -8.00
CA ARG A 89 12.05 -21.54 -7.73
C ARG A 89 13.01 -22.53 -7.14
N ARG A 90 14.21 -22.65 -7.71
CA ARG A 90 15.28 -23.51 -7.19
C ARG A 90 15.70 -23.07 -5.79
N ALA A 91 15.88 -21.76 -5.58
CA ALA A 91 16.23 -21.21 -4.28
C ALA A 91 15.17 -21.47 -3.18
N LEU A 92 13.90 -21.59 -3.54
CA LEU A 92 12.83 -22.00 -2.61
C LEU A 92 12.85 -23.51 -2.34
N GLN A 93 13.07 -24.33 -3.38
CA GLN A 93 13.19 -25.79 -3.22
C GLN A 93 14.34 -26.18 -2.30
N ASP A 94 15.49 -25.50 -2.41
CA ASP A 94 16.64 -25.70 -1.50
C ASP A 94 16.31 -25.39 -0.03
N ALA A 95 15.28 -24.57 0.22
CA ALA A 95 14.77 -24.27 1.55
C ALA A 95 13.64 -25.23 2.01
N GLY A 96 13.32 -26.25 1.21
CA GLY A 96 12.23 -27.18 1.48
C GLY A 96 10.84 -26.57 1.26
N LEU A 97 10.75 -25.56 0.36
CA LEU A 97 9.51 -24.99 -0.12
C LEU A 97 9.23 -25.54 -1.52
N GLU A 98 8.07 -26.10 -1.72
CA GLU A 98 7.66 -26.65 -3.02
C GLU A 98 6.62 -25.71 -3.65
N PRO A 99 7.07 -24.74 -4.50
CA PRO A 99 6.13 -23.88 -5.19
C PRO A 99 5.26 -24.70 -6.15
N PRO A 100 3.97 -24.37 -6.31
CA PRO A 100 3.08 -25.03 -7.26
C PRO A 100 3.65 -25.11 -8.68
N ALA A 101 3.20 -26.10 -9.45
CA ALA A 101 3.63 -26.29 -10.84
C ALA A 101 3.11 -25.18 -11.80
N THR A 102 2.28 -24.27 -11.32
CA THR A 102 1.77 -23.12 -12.06
C THR A 102 2.80 -22.00 -12.15
N LEU A 103 2.67 -21.10 -13.13
CA LEU A 103 3.50 -19.91 -13.25
C LEU A 103 3.47 -19.09 -11.96
N SER A 104 2.27 -18.79 -11.45
CA SER A 104 2.14 -18.16 -10.13
C SER A 104 2.58 -19.13 -9.03
N PRO A 105 3.50 -18.70 -8.13
CA PRO A 105 3.84 -19.49 -6.94
C PRO A 105 2.74 -19.52 -5.88
N GLN A 106 1.70 -18.70 -6.03
CA GLN A 106 0.58 -18.58 -5.10
C GLN A 106 -0.75 -18.46 -5.89
N PRO A 107 -1.23 -19.54 -6.54
CA PRO A 107 -2.35 -19.48 -7.47
C PRO A 107 -3.67 -19.01 -6.85
N TRP A 108 -3.90 -19.27 -5.55
CA TRP A 108 -5.08 -18.79 -4.84
C TRP A 108 -5.03 -17.28 -4.59
N LEU A 109 -3.88 -16.76 -4.20
CA LEU A 109 -3.68 -15.33 -4.03
C LEU A 109 -3.81 -14.59 -5.36
N SER A 110 -3.31 -15.20 -6.45
CA SER A 110 -3.53 -14.68 -7.80
C SER A 110 -5.00 -14.69 -8.20
N ALA A 111 -5.80 -15.66 -7.74
CA ALA A 111 -7.25 -15.69 -7.99
C ALA A 111 -7.96 -14.54 -7.23
N GLU A 112 -7.62 -14.29 -5.98
CA GLU A 112 -8.14 -13.14 -5.23
C GLU A 112 -7.81 -11.82 -5.96
N ALA A 113 -6.54 -11.62 -6.33
CA ALA A 113 -6.11 -10.41 -7.05
C ALA A 113 -6.76 -10.30 -8.45
N PHE A 114 -7.01 -11.41 -9.13
CA PHE A 114 -7.72 -11.45 -10.41
C PHE A 114 -9.18 -10.98 -10.27
N VAL A 115 -9.86 -11.33 -9.17
CA VAL A 115 -11.21 -10.80 -8.89
C VAL A 115 -11.18 -9.28 -8.78
N TRP A 116 -10.17 -8.70 -8.14
CA TRP A 116 -10.03 -7.23 -8.03
C TRP A 116 -9.72 -6.57 -9.38
N LEU A 117 -8.92 -7.20 -10.24
CA LEU A 117 -8.74 -6.75 -11.62
C LEU A 117 -10.08 -6.74 -12.37
N LEU A 118 -10.85 -7.82 -12.30
CA LEU A 118 -12.17 -7.91 -12.93
C LEU A 118 -13.16 -6.88 -12.35
N ALA A 119 -13.13 -6.65 -11.04
CA ALA A 119 -13.95 -5.64 -10.39
C ALA A 119 -13.61 -4.23 -10.87
N GLY A 120 -12.33 -3.88 -10.98
CA GLY A 120 -11.87 -2.59 -11.50
C GLY A 120 -12.24 -2.38 -12.97
N LEU A 121 -12.02 -3.38 -13.82
CA LEU A 121 -12.42 -3.35 -15.24
C LEU A 121 -13.95 -3.28 -15.38
N GLY A 122 -14.68 -4.06 -14.58
CA GLY A 122 -16.15 -4.04 -14.54
C GLY A 122 -16.69 -2.70 -14.08
N TRP A 123 -16.10 -2.08 -13.04
CA TRP A 123 -16.46 -0.75 -12.58
C TRP A 123 -16.29 0.30 -13.68
N MET A 124 -15.13 0.30 -14.33
CA MET A 124 -14.87 1.21 -15.45
C MET A 124 -15.84 0.94 -16.61
N ALA A 125 -16.06 -0.32 -16.99
CA ALA A 125 -16.99 -0.69 -18.06
C ALA A 125 -18.41 -0.24 -17.75
N TRP A 126 -18.86 -0.42 -16.50
CA TRP A 126 -20.17 0.02 -16.04
C TRP A 126 -20.30 1.54 -16.08
N LEU A 127 -19.31 2.28 -15.59
CA LEU A 127 -19.26 3.75 -15.66
C LEU A 127 -19.31 4.25 -17.11
N LEU A 128 -18.55 3.65 -18.02
CA LEU A 128 -18.53 4.00 -19.45
C LEU A 128 -19.84 3.64 -20.15
N GLY A 129 -20.56 2.63 -19.66
CA GLY A 129 -21.82 2.18 -20.18
C GLY A 129 -23.04 3.00 -19.71
N GLN A 130 -22.85 3.96 -18.80
CA GLN A 130 -23.91 4.85 -18.33
C GLN A 130 -23.98 6.13 -19.19
N GLU A 131 -25.18 6.72 -19.25
CA GLU A 131 -25.39 8.04 -19.85
C GLU A 131 -25.11 9.16 -18.85
N TRP A 132 -23.94 9.74 -18.94
CA TRP A 132 -23.56 10.87 -18.08
C TRP A 132 -24.04 12.18 -18.68
N ASP A 133 -25.27 12.58 -18.37
CA ASP A 133 -25.72 13.91 -18.71
C ASP A 133 -25.04 14.98 -17.84
N SER A 134 -25.27 16.24 -18.18
CA SER A 134 -24.66 17.37 -17.49
C SER A 134 -25.10 17.51 -16.02
N ARG A 135 -26.29 17.04 -15.66
CA ARG A 135 -26.84 17.11 -14.28
C ARG A 135 -26.22 16.01 -13.43
N MET A 136 -26.19 14.78 -13.95
CA MET A 136 -25.59 13.63 -13.26
C MET A 136 -24.11 13.85 -12.98
N ARG A 137 -23.36 14.33 -13.99
CA ARG A 137 -21.92 14.62 -13.86
C ARG A 137 -21.64 15.65 -12.79
N ARG A 138 -22.44 16.72 -12.74
CA ARG A 138 -22.35 17.76 -11.71
C ARG A 138 -22.71 17.21 -10.34
N ALA A 139 -23.76 16.39 -10.24
CA ALA A 139 -24.16 15.76 -8.99
C ALA A 139 -23.07 14.82 -8.46
N ALA A 140 -22.55 13.92 -9.30
CA ALA A 140 -21.47 13.00 -8.93
C ALA A 140 -20.24 13.76 -8.43
N MET A 141 -19.78 14.77 -9.17
CA MET A 141 -18.61 15.55 -8.79
C MET A 141 -18.79 16.26 -7.44
N ARG A 142 -19.98 16.86 -7.23
CA ARG A 142 -20.32 17.52 -5.95
C ARG A 142 -20.37 16.53 -4.79
N MET A 143 -20.89 15.34 -5.03
CA MET A 143 -20.95 14.29 -3.99
C MET A 143 -19.55 13.74 -3.67
N LEU A 144 -18.70 13.52 -4.67
CA LEU A 144 -17.31 13.12 -4.43
C LEU A 144 -16.56 14.19 -3.63
N VAL A 145 -16.69 15.46 -4.00
CA VAL A 145 -16.06 16.58 -3.26
C VAL A 145 -16.65 16.67 -1.84
N GLY A 146 -17.96 16.66 -1.70
CA GLY A 146 -18.63 16.74 -0.39
C GLY A 146 -18.24 15.59 0.53
N GLY A 147 -18.20 14.35 -0.01
CA GLY A 147 -17.77 13.18 0.74
C GLY A 147 -16.31 13.26 1.17
N THR A 148 -15.42 13.68 0.26
CA THR A 148 -14.00 13.86 0.58
C THR A 148 -13.79 14.95 1.64
N VAL A 149 -14.53 16.07 1.55
CA VAL A 149 -14.50 17.15 2.56
C VAL A 149 -15.00 16.63 3.91
N ALA A 150 -16.09 15.86 3.93
CA ALA A 150 -16.61 15.27 5.17
C ALA A 150 -15.59 14.31 5.82
N ILE A 151 -14.96 13.44 5.02
CA ILE A 151 -13.92 12.52 5.51
C ILE A 151 -12.72 13.31 6.06
N ALA A 152 -12.27 14.35 5.36
CA ALA A 152 -11.17 15.19 5.82
C ALA A 152 -11.51 15.98 7.09
N ALA A 153 -12.74 16.49 7.20
CA ALA A 153 -13.23 17.13 8.42
C ALA A 153 -13.24 16.15 9.60
N THR A 154 -13.75 14.93 9.39
CA THR A 154 -13.70 13.86 10.40
C THR A 154 -12.27 13.56 10.82
N ALA A 155 -11.33 13.46 9.86
CA ALA A 155 -9.92 13.22 10.15
C ALA A 155 -9.29 14.35 10.99
N LEU A 156 -9.61 15.61 10.68
CA LEU A 156 -9.13 16.77 11.44
C LEU A 156 -9.68 16.78 12.87
N VAL A 157 -10.97 16.47 13.03
CA VAL A 157 -11.62 16.41 14.35
C VAL A 157 -11.07 15.24 15.16
N ALA A 158 -10.96 14.06 14.56
CA ALA A 158 -10.40 12.87 15.21
C ALA A 158 -8.95 13.10 15.65
N TRP A 159 -8.14 13.71 14.78
CA TRP A 159 -6.75 14.08 15.09
C TRP A 159 -6.66 15.09 16.25
N LYS A 160 -7.51 16.13 16.24
CA LYS A 160 -7.49 17.17 17.27
C LYS A 160 -7.96 16.67 18.63
N LEU A 161 -9.00 15.83 18.64
CA LEU A 161 -9.63 15.29 19.85
C LEU A 161 -9.08 13.92 20.28
N HIS A 162 -8.15 13.34 19.53
CA HIS A 162 -7.49 12.06 19.82
C HIS A 162 -8.48 10.89 20.02
N PHE A 163 -9.56 10.83 19.22
CA PHE A 163 -10.50 9.72 19.29
C PHE A 163 -10.37 8.78 18.07
N PRO A 164 -10.49 7.45 18.27
CA PRO A 164 -10.46 6.50 17.18
C PRO A 164 -11.77 6.55 16.37
N VAL A 165 -11.64 6.55 15.03
CA VAL A 165 -12.79 6.40 14.13
C VAL A 165 -12.96 4.93 13.79
N PRO A 166 -14.15 4.32 13.98
CA PRO A 166 -14.36 2.92 13.65
C PRO A 166 -14.01 2.59 12.18
N GLY A 167 -13.26 1.52 11.98
CA GLY A 167 -12.80 1.11 10.66
C GLY A 167 -11.58 1.87 10.11
N TRP A 168 -11.01 2.81 10.87
CA TRP A 168 -9.75 3.48 10.54
C TRP A 168 -8.58 2.85 11.30
N PHE A 169 -7.35 3.19 10.89
CA PHE A 169 -6.11 2.65 11.44
C PHE A 169 -5.43 3.70 12.35
N PRO A 170 -5.67 3.70 13.66
CA PRO A 170 -5.21 4.76 14.57
C PRO A 170 -3.68 4.86 14.64
N ASP A 171 -2.97 3.74 14.49
CA ASP A 171 -1.51 3.67 14.65
C ASP A 171 -0.74 4.05 13.38
N HIS A 172 -1.42 4.25 12.24
CA HIS A 172 -0.77 4.38 10.93
C HIS A 172 -0.87 5.78 10.30
N GLY A 173 -1.42 6.76 11.00
CA GLY A 173 -1.38 8.14 10.52
C GLY A 173 -2.70 8.87 10.54
N PHE A 174 -2.88 9.77 9.58
CA PHE A 174 -4.00 10.69 9.47
C PHE A 174 -4.96 10.27 8.36
N GLY A 175 -6.23 10.11 8.70
CA GLY A 175 -7.29 9.74 7.76
C GLY A 175 -7.60 8.24 7.72
N PRO A 176 -8.45 7.79 6.77
CA PRO A 176 -9.04 6.45 6.81
C PRO A 176 -8.08 5.31 6.40
N PHE A 177 -7.07 5.58 5.60
CA PHE A 177 -6.19 4.54 5.07
C PHE A 177 -5.08 4.13 6.03
N PRO A 178 -4.58 2.87 5.95
CA PRO A 178 -3.41 2.44 6.72
C PRO A 178 -2.15 3.26 6.42
N ASN A 179 -2.04 3.78 5.19
CA ASN A 179 -0.95 4.64 4.77
C ASN A 179 -1.46 6.07 4.55
N ARG A 180 -0.89 7.03 5.25
CA ARG A 180 -1.22 8.46 5.12
C ARG A 180 -1.10 9.00 3.70
N ASN A 181 -0.21 8.43 2.86
CA ASN A 181 -0.07 8.86 1.48
C ASN A 181 -1.34 8.60 0.66
N HIS A 182 -2.05 7.49 0.93
CA HIS A 182 -3.30 7.16 0.25
C HIS A 182 -4.44 8.10 0.70
N SER A 183 -4.49 8.46 1.99
CA SER A 183 -5.39 9.54 2.47
C SER A 183 -5.06 10.87 1.76
N GLY A 184 -3.77 11.21 1.68
CA GLY A 184 -3.28 12.38 0.96
C GLY A 184 -3.66 12.38 -0.52
N HIS A 185 -3.58 11.23 -1.19
CA HIS A 185 -4.02 11.07 -2.57
C HIS A 185 -5.49 11.44 -2.76
N VAL A 186 -6.39 10.85 -1.96
CA VAL A 186 -7.83 11.10 -2.04
C VAL A 186 -8.17 12.56 -1.70
N PHE A 187 -7.55 13.14 -0.67
CA PHE A 187 -7.76 14.55 -0.32
C PHE A 187 -7.29 15.50 -1.41
N ALA A 188 -6.17 15.18 -2.08
CA ALA A 188 -5.67 15.97 -3.18
C ALA A 188 -6.58 15.91 -4.41
N LEU A 189 -7.07 14.71 -4.79
CA LEU A 189 -8.06 14.56 -5.87
C LEU A 189 -9.33 15.37 -5.56
N GLY A 190 -9.88 15.21 -4.35
CA GLY A 190 -11.03 15.98 -3.90
C GLY A 190 -10.80 17.49 -3.94
N GLY A 191 -9.60 17.94 -3.58
CA GLY A 191 -9.18 19.35 -3.61
C GLY A 191 -9.15 19.94 -5.03
N VAL A 192 -8.53 19.22 -5.98
CA VAL A 192 -8.53 19.62 -7.39
C VAL A 192 -9.95 19.69 -7.97
N LEU A 193 -10.79 18.70 -7.63
CA LEU A 193 -12.20 18.71 -8.03
C LEU A 193 -12.99 19.86 -7.38
N ALA A 194 -12.71 20.17 -6.10
CA ALA A 194 -13.34 21.29 -5.39
C ALA A 194 -13.00 22.65 -6.03
N LEU A 195 -11.74 22.85 -6.43
CA LEU A 195 -11.34 24.04 -7.20
C LEU A 195 -12.06 24.12 -8.55
N GLY A 196 -12.25 22.98 -9.22
CA GLY A 196 -13.08 22.91 -10.43
C GLY A 196 -14.54 23.30 -10.19
N CYS A 197 -15.14 22.82 -9.09
CA CYS A 197 -16.49 23.21 -8.68
C CYS A 197 -16.58 24.71 -8.33
N ALA A 198 -15.58 25.24 -7.63
CA ALA A 198 -15.49 26.68 -7.34
C ALA A 198 -15.41 27.52 -8.63
N ALA A 199 -14.54 27.12 -9.57
CA ALA A 199 -14.39 27.79 -10.86
C ALA A 199 -15.67 27.73 -11.72
N ASP A 200 -16.44 26.64 -11.67
CA ASP A 200 -17.73 26.55 -12.37
C ASP A 200 -18.80 27.43 -11.67
N ALA A 201 -18.87 27.40 -10.34
CA ALA A 201 -19.81 28.17 -9.53
C ALA A 201 -19.56 29.69 -9.59
N ALA A 202 -18.33 30.13 -9.81
CA ALA A 202 -17.96 31.56 -9.92
C ALA A 202 -18.75 32.32 -11.02
N ARG A 203 -19.27 31.58 -12.01
CA ARG A 203 -20.16 32.15 -13.04
C ARG A 203 -21.52 32.57 -12.50
N SER A 204 -21.92 32.02 -11.37
CA SER A 204 -23.23 32.24 -10.74
C SER A 204 -23.14 33.09 -9.46
N GLY A 205 -21.95 33.66 -9.20
CA GLY A 205 -21.67 34.58 -8.10
C GLY A 205 -20.89 33.97 -6.94
N TRP A 206 -20.29 34.85 -6.15
CA TRP A 206 -19.35 34.48 -5.07
C TRP A 206 -20.00 33.62 -3.96
N ARG A 207 -21.29 33.83 -3.64
CA ARG A 207 -22.01 33.04 -2.63
C ARG A 207 -22.08 31.54 -2.99
N LYS A 208 -22.17 31.21 -4.28
CA LYS A 208 -22.17 29.82 -4.78
C LYS A 208 -20.77 29.25 -4.90
N THR A 209 -19.75 30.10 -5.00
CA THR A 209 -18.33 29.71 -5.06
C THR A 209 -17.77 29.37 -3.70
N LEU A 210 -18.17 30.14 -2.67
CA LEU A 210 -17.60 30.07 -1.32
C LEU A 210 -17.58 28.65 -0.71
N PRO A 211 -18.63 27.83 -0.76
CA PRO A 211 -18.61 26.49 -0.18
C PRO A 211 -17.54 25.58 -0.80
N TRP A 212 -17.31 25.69 -2.10
CA TRP A 212 -16.31 24.88 -2.82
C TRP A 212 -14.88 25.37 -2.56
N ALA A 213 -14.70 26.66 -2.48
CA ALA A 213 -13.42 27.26 -2.09
C ALA A 213 -13.05 26.91 -0.63
N ALA A 214 -14.01 26.98 0.28
CA ALA A 214 -13.83 26.58 1.67
C ALA A 214 -13.53 25.07 1.78
N GLY A 215 -14.23 24.22 1.00
CA GLY A 215 -13.93 22.80 0.91
C GLY A 215 -12.51 22.53 0.41
N ALA A 216 -12.05 23.23 -0.63
CA ALA A 216 -10.69 23.11 -1.13
C ALA A 216 -9.64 23.55 -0.08
N ALA A 217 -9.91 24.63 0.65
CA ALA A 217 -9.06 25.12 1.73
C ALA A 217 -8.98 24.09 2.88
N LEU A 218 -10.11 23.50 3.30
CA LEU A 218 -10.15 22.46 4.32
C LEU A 218 -9.34 21.23 3.91
N LEU A 219 -9.47 20.80 2.64
CA LEU A 219 -8.70 19.67 2.10
C LEU A 219 -7.21 19.99 2.06
N LEU A 220 -6.81 21.23 1.75
CA LEU A 220 -5.41 21.65 1.82
C LEU A 220 -4.89 21.62 3.26
N VAL A 221 -5.66 22.11 4.24
CA VAL A 221 -5.32 22.00 5.66
C VAL A 221 -5.14 20.55 6.08
N ALA A 222 -6.07 19.67 5.68
CA ALA A 222 -5.96 18.23 5.95
C ALA A 222 -4.70 17.62 5.31
N LEU A 223 -4.32 18.03 4.09
CA LEU A 223 -3.08 17.59 3.43
C LEU A 223 -1.82 18.04 4.17
N VAL A 224 -1.81 19.26 4.68
CA VAL A 224 -0.67 19.79 5.47
C VAL A 224 -0.51 19.00 6.77
N ILE A 225 -1.60 18.77 7.50
CA ILE A 225 -1.60 18.01 8.76
C ILE A 225 -1.30 16.52 8.52
N ASN A 226 -1.69 15.98 7.39
CA ASN A 226 -1.37 14.61 6.99
C ASN A 226 0.14 14.38 6.72
N TYR A 227 0.92 15.45 6.55
CA TYR A 227 2.35 15.39 6.23
C TYR A 227 2.70 14.54 4.98
N SER A 228 1.79 14.35 4.02
CA SER A 228 2.06 13.64 2.78
C SER A 228 2.63 14.57 1.72
N ARG A 229 3.94 14.43 1.44
CA ARG A 229 4.60 15.17 0.35
C ARG A 229 3.96 14.84 -1.01
N GLY A 230 3.69 13.55 -1.27
CA GLY A 230 3.05 13.08 -2.51
C GLY A 230 1.65 13.67 -2.68
N GLY A 231 0.83 13.73 -1.61
CA GLY A 231 -0.50 14.36 -1.65
C GLY A 231 -0.44 15.86 -1.95
N LEU A 232 0.50 16.59 -1.37
CA LEU A 232 0.70 18.01 -1.69
C LEU A 232 1.16 18.23 -3.13
N LEU A 233 2.13 17.43 -3.62
CA LEU A 233 2.57 17.49 -5.02
C LEU A 233 1.42 17.20 -5.99
N LEU A 234 0.57 16.22 -5.67
CA LEU A 234 -0.62 15.91 -6.47
C LEU A 234 -1.61 17.07 -6.47
N PHE A 235 -1.90 17.67 -5.30
CA PHE A 235 -2.82 18.82 -5.22
C PHE A 235 -2.32 20.01 -6.03
N PHE A 236 -1.08 20.42 -5.86
CA PHE A 236 -0.50 21.57 -6.56
C PHE A 236 -0.28 21.26 -8.06
N GLY A 237 0.26 20.09 -8.38
CA GLY A 237 0.45 19.64 -9.75
C GLY A 237 -0.87 19.50 -10.49
N GLY A 238 -1.88 18.87 -9.87
CA GLY A 238 -3.23 18.76 -10.43
C GLY A 238 -3.89 20.13 -10.63
N THR A 239 -3.72 21.07 -9.68
CA THR A 239 -4.20 22.46 -9.83
C THR A 239 -3.50 23.16 -10.99
N PHE A 240 -2.18 23.02 -11.10
CA PHE A 240 -1.41 23.58 -12.21
C PHE A 240 -1.86 23.01 -13.57
N ILE A 241 -1.99 21.68 -13.67
CA ILE A 241 -2.50 21.01 -14.87
C ILE A 241 -3.90 21.53 -15.22
N GLY A 242 -4.78 21.69 -14.24
CA GLY A 242 -6.13 22.25 -14.44
C GLY A 242 -6.10 23.66 -15.00
N CYS A 243 -5.24 24.53 -14.46
CA CYS A 243 -5.02 25.88 -14.99
C CYS A 243 -4.43 25.88 -16.40
N ALA A 244 -3.49 24.97 -16.68
CA ALA A 244 -2.89 24.81 -18.00
C ALA A 244 -3.92 24.36 -19.05
N LEU A 245 -4.76 23.37 -18.72
CA LEU A 245 -5.85 22.89 -19.58
C LEU A 245 -6.89 23.99 -19.85
N GLU A 246 -7.24 24.76 -18.83
CA GLU A 246 -8.18 25.87 -18.97
C GLU A 246 -7.59 27.05 -19.79
N GLY A 247 -6.30 27.36 -19.57
CA GLY A 247 -5.54 28.35 -20.34
C GLY A 247 -5.45 27.95 -21.82
N TRP A 248 -5.09 26.70 -22.10
CA TRP A 248 -5.07 26.13 -23.45
C TRP A 248 -6.45 26.20 -24.13
N ARG A 249 -7.49 25.78 -23.41
CA ARG A 249 -8.87 25.82 -23.89
C ARG A 249 -9.33 27.21 -24.24
N ARG A 250 -8.93 28.22 -23.47
CA ARG A 250 -9.29 29.65 -23.69
C ARG A 250 -8.32 30.38 -24.61
N ARG A 251 -7.21 29.76 -24.99
CA ARG A 251 -6.10 30.42 -25.69
C ARG A 251 -5.63 31.68 -24.94
N SER A 252 -5.55 31.60 -23.62
CA SER A 252 -5.27 32.75 -22.74
C SER A 252 -4.09 32.48 -21.81
N TRP A 253 -2.97 33.12 -22.06
CA TRP A 253 -1.78 33.11 -21.18
C TRP A 253 -2.07 33.71 -19.81
N LYS A 254 -3.01 34.68 -19.73
CA LYS A 254 -3.42 35.28 -18.44
C LYS A 254 -3.98 34.23 -17.48
N VAL A 255 -4.74 33.24 -17.95
CA VAL A 255 -5.28 32.16 -17.11
C VAL A 255 -4.15 31.28 -16.60
N LEU A 256 -3.18 30.96 -17.44
CA LEU A 256 -2.01 30.18 -17.08
C LEU A 256 -1.15 30.89 -16.03
N THR A 257 -0.84 32.19 -16.27
CA THR A 257 -0.03 32.96 -15.32
C THR A 257 -0.70 33.14 -13.97
N VAL A 258 -2.00 33.47 -13.93
CA VAL A 258 -2.76 33.58 -12.68
C VAL A 258 -2.80 32.22 -11.96
N GLY A 259 -3.00 31.12 -12.68
CA GLY A 259 -2.98 29.77 -12.10
C GLY A 259 -1.62 29.41 -11.54
N ALA A 260 -0.55 29.68 -12.27
CA ALA A 260 0.82 29.43 -11.81
C ALA A 260 1.16 30.29 -10.58
N SER A 261 0.79 31.57 -10.57
CA SER A 261 0.97 32.45 -9.42
C SER A 261 0.21 31.97 -8.18
N LEU A 262 -1.04 31.52 -8.35
CA LEU A 262 -1.82 30.93 -7.25
C LEU A 262 -1.15 29.69 -6.68
N VAL A 263 -0.67 28.79 -7.52
CA VAL A 263 0.08 27.60 -7.08
C VAL A 263 1.34 27.99 -6.33
N LEU A 264 2.13 28.94 -6.84
CA LEU A 264 3.34 29.43 -6.18
C LEU A 264 3.05 30.05 -4.81
N VAL A 265 2.00 30.88 -4.70
CA VAL A 265 1.58 31.46 -3.42
C VAL A 265 1.16 30.37 -2.43
N LEU A 266 0.36 29.38 -2.87
CA LEU A 266 -0.06 28.28 -2.00
C LEU A 266 1.13 27.41 -1.57
N VAL A 267 2.08 27.12 -2.45
CA VAL A 267 3.33 26.44 -2.11
C VAL A 267 4.13 27.25 -1.09
N ALA A 268 4.31 28.55 -1.32
CA ALA A 268 5.02 29.44 -0.41
C ALA A 268 4.36 29.47 0.99
N LEU A 269 3.04 29.57 1.05
CA LEU A 269 2.29 29.51 2.31
C LEU A 269 2.51 28.19 3.06
N VAL A 270 2.48 27.05 2.35
CA VAL A 270 2.75 25.74 2.96
C VAL A 270 4.18 25.64 3.47
N LEU A 271 5.15 26.18 2.74
CA LEU A 271 6.56 26.17 3.18
C LEU A 271 6.80 27.10 4.36
N LEU A 272 6.17 28.27 4.40
CA LEU A 272 6.36 29.27 5.47
C LEU A 272 5.64 28.88 6.77
N TYR A 273 4.42 28.33 6.67
CA TYR A 273 3.60 28.06 7.84
C TYR A 273 3.47 26.56 8.18
N GLY A 274 3.85 25.68 7.28
CA GLY A 274 3.84 24.24 7.48
C GLY A 274 5.15 23.70 8.02
N GLY A 275 5.70 24.25 9.12
CA GLY A 275 7.04 23.98 9.62
C GLY A 275 7.48 22.52 9.63
N ALA A 276 6.62 21.59 10.08
CA ALA A 276 6.89 20.17 10.04
C ALA A 276 6.93 19.60 8.59
N VAL A 277 6.16 20.16 7.66
CA VAL A 277 6.20 19.80 6.23
C VAL A 277 7.47 20.37 5.60
N ALA A 278 7.79 21.64 5.86
CA ALA A 278 9.02 22.28 5.37
C ALA A 278 10.26 21.53 5.86
N GLY A 279 10.31 21.13 7.14
CA GLY A 279 11.39 20.32 7.71
C GLY A 279 11.55 18.97 7.00
N ARG A 280 10.45 18.34 6.55
CA ARG A 280 10.52 17.09 5.77
C ARG A 280 11.00 17.28 4.33
N PHE A 281 10.85 18.46 3.75
CA PHE A 281 11.45 18.81 2.46
C PHE A 281 12.93 19.21 2.59
N ALA A 282 13.30 19.86 3.70
CA ALA A 282 14.64 20.37 3.93
C ALA A 282 15.59 19.36 4.59
N GLY A 283 15.08 18.51 5.51
CA GLY A 283 15.89 17.57 6.28
C GLY A 283 15.43 16.11 6.04
N GLY A 284 16.30 15.25 5.56
CA GLY A 284 16.03 13.80 5.44
C GLY A 284 15.24 13.38 4.19
N ALA A 285 15.07 14.27 3.22
CA ALA A 285 14.54 13.89 1.90
C ALA A 285 15.42 12.81 1.25
N ASP A 286 16.73 12.87 1.43
CA ASP A 286 17.69 11.93 0.84
C ASP A 286 17.49 10.50 1.32
N SER A 287 17.17 10.27 2.59
CA SER A 287 17.01 8.90 3.09
C SER A 287 15.76 8.20 2.56
N GLN A 288 14.60 8.87 2.52
CA GLN A 288 13.35 8.23 2.07
C GLN A 288 13.19 8.18 0.55
N VAL A 289 13.56 9.25 -0.16
CA VAL A 289 13.57 9.26 -1.63
C VAL A 289 14.65 8.30 -2.13
N GLY A 290 15.84 8.34 -1.53
CA GLY A 290 16.92 7.41 -1.82
C GLY A 290 16.50 5.96 -1.63
N PHE A 291 15.80 5.65 -0.53
CA PHE A 291 15.32 4.30 -0.27
C PHE A 291 14.29 3.81 -1.31
N ARG A 292 13.37 4.66 -1.77
CA ARG A 292 12.46 4.31 -2.87
C ARG A 292 13.20 3.99 -4.16
N VAL A 293 14.23 4.76 -4.51
CA VAL A 293 15.06 4.49 -5.70
C VAL A 293 15.76 3.14 -5.57
N LEU A 294 16.23 2.78 -4.37
CA LEU A 294 16.81 1.46 -4.12
C LEU A 294 15.78 0.33 -4.26
N ILE A 295 14.55 0.54 -3.77
CA ILE A 295 13.44 -0.41 -3.99
C ILE A 295 13.14 -0.56 -5.49
N TRP A 296 13.10 0.53 -6.26
CA TRP A 296 12.88 0.47 -7.70
C TRP A 296 13.97 -0.31 -8.41
N ARG A 297 15.24 -0.11 -8.03
CA ARG A 297 16.36 -0.86 -8.57
C ARG A 297 16.22 -2.37 -8.33
N ASP A 298 15.89 -2.76 -7.09
CA ASP A 298 15.70 -4.16 -6.75
C ASP A 298 14.44 -4.74 -7.41
N THR A 299 13.38 -3.93 -7.57
CA THR A 299 12.17 -4.31 -8.31
C THR A 299 12.47 -4.58 -9.79
N LEU A 300 13.31 -3.76 -10.42
CA LEU A 300 13.76 -4.00 -11.80
C LEU A 300 14.61 -5.26 -11.89
N SER A 301 15.46 -5.55 -10.88
CA SER A 301 16.22 -6.79 -10.82
C SER A 301 15.30 -8.01 -10.72
N LEU A 302 14.23 -7.94 -9.90
CA LEU A 302 13.19 -8.95 -9.89
C LEU A 302 12.52 -9.08 -11.26
N GLN A 303 12.12 -7.97 -11.88
CA GLN A 303 11.44 -7.94 -13.18
C GLN A 303 12.25 -8.63 -14.27
N HIS A 304 13.58 -8.45 -14.29
CA HIS A 304 14.47 -9.11 -15.25
C HIS A 304 14.57 -10.62 -15.06
N ALA A 305 14.29 -11.12 -13.87
CA ALA A 305 14.29 -12.56 -13.55
C ALA A 305 12.93 -13.23 -13.77
N LEU A 306 11.90 -12.46 -14.14
CA LEU A 306 10.54 -12.95 -14.38
C LEU A 306 10.28 -13.16 -15.87
N PRO A 307 9.33 -14.04 -16.25
CA PRO A 307 8.85 -14.15 -17.61
C PRO A 307 8.24 -12.83 -18.12
N TRP A 308 8.08 -12.72 -19.44
CA TRP A 308 7.49 -11.56 -20.11
C TRP A 308 6.07 -11.20 -19.61
N CYS A 309 5.33 -12.18 -19.06
CA CYS A 309 3.99 -12.02 -18.48
C CYS A 309 3.99 -11.78 -16.96
N GLY A 310 5.17 -11.61 -16.34
CA GLY A 310 5.30 -11.38 -14.89
C GLY A 310 5.14 -12.65 -14.05
N ALA A 311 5.04 -12.47 -12.74
CA ALA A 311 4.89 -13.55 -11.74
C ALA A 311 3.45 -13.98 -11.46
N GLY A 312 2.46 -13.37 -12.13
CA GLY A 312 1.06 -13.45 -11.75
C GLY A 312 0.68 -12.45 -10.64
N LEU A 313 -0.58 -12.02 -10.64
CA LEU A 313 -1.11 -11.04 -9.70
C LEU A 313 -0.91 -11.47 -8.24
N GLY A 314 -0.61 -10.53 -7.35
CA GLY A 314 -0.50 -10.74 -5.90
C GLY A 314 0.83 -11.33 -5.43
N ASN A 315 1.83 -11.54 -6.31
CA ASN A 315 3.07 -12.24 -5.98
C ASN A 315 4.28 -11.33 -5.67
N PHE A 316 4.18 -10.03 -5.90
CA PHE A 316 5.31 -9.11 -5.63
C PHE A 316 5.87 -9.29 -4.23
N ARG A 317 5.02 -9.25 -3.22
CA ARG A 317 5.41 -9.28 -1.80
C ARG A 317 6.19 -10.55 -1.42
N ALA A 318 5.87 -11.68 -2.03
CA ALA A 318 6.51 -12.95 -1.71
C ALA A 318 7.86 -13.12 -2.42
N LEU A 319 8.02 -12.56 -3.62
CA LEU A 319 9.22 -12.73 -4.43
C LEU A 319 10.25 -11.60 -4.24
N PHE A 320 9.80 -10.38 -3.98
CA PHE A 320 10.67 -9.21 -3.86
C PHE A 320 11.79 -9.39 -2.82
N PRO A 321 11.56 -9.94 -1.60
CA PRO A 321 12.62 -10.13 -0.61
C PRO A 321 13.79 -10.97 -1.12
N LEU A 322 13.55 -11.89 -2.06
CA LEU A 322 14.59 -12.76 -2.65
C LEU A 322 15.53 -11.99 -3.59
N TYR A 323 15.14 -10.81 -4.06
CA TYR A 323 15.90 -9.97 -5.01
C TYR A 323 16.40 -8.66 -4.40
N ARG A 324 16.20 -8.44 -3.10
CA ARG A 324 16.72 -7.27 -2.40
C ARG A 324 18.26 -7.34 -2.35
N SER A 325 18.89 -6.28 -2.80
CA SER A 325 20.35 -6.12 -2.75
C SER A 325 20.74 -4.68 -2.41
N ALA A 326 20.09 -3.72 -3.05
CA ALA A 326 20.32 -2.29 -2.83
C ALA A 326 19.48 -1.74 -1.68
N SER A 327 18.21 -2.19 -1.54
CA SER A 327 17.25 -1.73 -0.52
C SER A 327 17.31 -2.54 0.78
N VAL A 328 18.45 -3.14 1.11
CA VAL A 328 18.60 -3.95 2.31
C VAL A 328 18.60 -3.07 3.57
N ASN A 329 17.59 -3.25 4.40
CA ASN A 329 17.45 -2.67 5.73
C ASN A 329 16.49 -3.52 6.57
N GLN A 330 16.16 -3.09 7.78
CA GLN A 330 15.26 -3.79 8.70
C GLN A 330 13.75 -3.60 8.41
N GLN A 331 13.39 -2.86 7.37
CA GLN A 331 11.99 -2.68 6.99
C GLN A 331 11.53 -3.81 6.07
N VAL A 332 10.36 -4.36 6.35
CA VAL A 332 9.67 -5.28 5.43
C VAL A 332 9.03 -4.44 4.31
N VAL A 333 9.48 -4.65 3.08
CA VAL A 333 8.95 -3.94 1.92
C VAL A 333 7.70 -4.66 1.42
N LEU A 334 6.56 -3.97 1.47
CA LEU A 334 5.27 -4.54 1.10
C LEU A 334 4.88 -4.28 -0.37
N HIS A 335 5.49 -3.28 -0.99
CA HIS A 335 5.17 -2.82 -2.36
C HIS A 335 6.35 -2.05 -2.97
N PRO A 336 6.41 -1.92 -4.31
CA PRO A 336 7.54 -1.32 -5.02
C PRO A 336 7.53 0.22 -5.02
N GLU A 337 6.71 0.88 -4.21
CA GLU A 337 6.56 2.33 -4.19
C GLU A 337 6.22 2.94 -5.58
N SER A 338 5.58 2.15 -6.45
CA SER A 338 5.08 2.55 -7.78
C SER A 338 4.06 1.54 -8.27
N ASP A 339 2.83 2.00 -8.60
CA ASP A 339 1.80 1.14 -9.17
C ASP A 339 2.24 0.54 -10.52
N TRP A 340 2.98 1.30 -11.33
CA TRP A 340 3.44 0.84 -12.63
C TRP A 340 4.50 -0.26 -12.52
N LEU A 341 5.44 -0.14 -11.59
CA LEU A 341 6.43 -1.20 -11.33
C LEU A 341 5.77 -2.43 -10.69
N TRP A 342 4.74 -2.22 -9.86
CA TRP A 342 3.98 -3.33 -9.31
C TRP A 342 3.29 -4.12 -10.41
N LEU A 343 2.57 -3.41 -11.29
CA LEU A 343 1.91 -4.02 -12.44
C LEU A 343 2.92 -4.72 -13.37
N ALA A 344 4.10 -4.12 -13.59
CA ALA A 344 5.16 -4.72 -14.39
C ALA A 344 5.68 -6.04 -13.81
N THR A 345 5.87 -6.13 -12.49
CA THR A 345 6.32 -7.38 -11.87
C THR A 345 5.26 -8.47 -11.89
N GLU A 346 3.99 -8.11 -11.84
CA GLU A 346 2.89 -9.09 -11.77
C GLU A 346 2.34 -9.50 -13.13
N LEU A 347 2.29 -8.57 -14.11
CA LEU A 347 1.75 -8.82 -15.46
C LEU A 347 2.76 -8.52 -16.59
N GLY A 348 4.03 -8.29 -16.27
CA GLY A 348 5.04 -7.91 -17.24
C GLY A 348 4.82 -6.51 -17.84
N TRP A 349 5.76 -6.07 -18.66
CA TRP A 349 5.66 -4.76 -19.33
C TRP A 349 4.48 -4.70 -20.32
N LEU A 350 4.06 -5.84 -20.89
CA LEU A 350 2.87 -5.91 -21.73
C LEU A 350 1.62 -5.51 -20.93
N GLY A 351 1.52 -5.93 -19.66
CA GLY A 351 0.46 -5.52 -18.76
C GLY A 351 0.40 -4.00 -18.56
N VAL A 352 1.57 -3.37 -18.37
CA VAL A 352 1.67 -1.89 -18.27
C VAL A 352 1.22 -1.21 -19.56
N ILE A 353 1.65 -1.69 -20.71
CA ILE A 353 1.26 -1.14 -22.02
C ILE A 353 -0.27 -1.24 -22.20
N LEU A 354 -0.85 -2.41 -21.96
CA LEU A 354 -2.30 -2.61 -22.07
C LEU A 354 -3.09 -1.72 -21.09
N ALA A 355 -2.60 -1.54 -19.86
CA ALA A 355 -3.24 -0.66 -18.88
C ALA A 355 -3.17 0.82 -19.31
N LEU A 356 -2.01 1.27 -19.80
CA LEU A 356 -1.86 2.63 -20.33
C LEU A 356 -2.72 2.88 -21.56
N ASP A 357 -2.79 1.92 -22.47
CA ASP A 357 -3.66 2.02 -23.66
C ASP A 357 -5.14 2.06 -23.29
N ALA A 358 -5.57 1.29 -22.28
CA ALA A 358 -6.93 1.36 -21.73
C ALA A 358 -7.22 2.74 -21.15
N VAL A 359 -6.31 3.30 -20.37
CA VAL A 359 -6.42 4.66 -19.81
C VAL A 359 -6.47 5.70 -20.94
N VAL A 360 -5.59 5.62 -21.92
CA VAL A 360 -5.58 6.53 -23.09
C VAL A 360 -6.89 6.41 -23.87
N ALA A 361 -7.42 5.20 -24.09
CA ALA A 361 -8.70 4.99 -24.74
C ALA A 361 -9.84 5.70 -24.00
N VAL A 362 -9.84 5.65 -22.65
CA VAL A 362 -10.83 6.37 -21.83
C VAL A 362 -10.65 7.88 -21.91
N LEU A 363 -9.42 8.38 -21.70
CA LEU A 363 -9.12 9.82 -21.60
C LEU A 363 -9.22 10.55 -22.96
N ARG A 364 -9.03 9.86 -24.09
CA ARG A 364 -9.33 10.42 -25.43
C ARG A 364 -10.76 10.97 -25.51
N GLY A 365 -11.71 10.39 -24.80
CA GLY A 365 -13.07 10.89 -24.69
C GLY A 365 -13.22 12.24 -23.98
N ALA A 366 -12.18 12.77 -23.34
CA ALA A 366 -12.18 14.11 -22.76
C ALA A 366 -12.01 15.21 -23.82
N PHE A 367 -11.49 14.88 -24.99
CA PHE A 367 -11.20 15.84 -26.06
C PHE A 367 -12.26 15.84 -27.18
N PRO A 368 -12.47 17.01 -27.84
CA PRO A 368 -11.86 18.30 -27.53
C PRO A 368 -12.44 18.90 -26.22
N LEU A 369 -11.61 19.63 -25.46
CA LEU A 369 -12.04 20.28 -24.21
C LEU A 369 -13.08 21.39 -24.44
N THR A 370 -13.18 21.86 -25.66
CA THR A 370 -14.16 22.90 -26.08
C THR A 370 -15.56 22.34 -26.34
N ALA A 371 -15.70 21.02 -26.54
CA ALA A 371 -16.99 20.37 -26.80
C ALA A 371 -17.78 20.13 -25.48
N GLY A 372 -19.09 19.97 -25.60
CA GLY A 372 -19.99 19.56 -24.53
C GLY A 372 -20.23 20.62 -23.45
N SER A 373 -20.93 20.18 -22.38
CA SER A 373 -21.30 21.01 -21.24
C SER A 373 -20.25 20.92 -20.10
N HIS A 374 -20.34 21.85 -19.12
CA HIS A 374 -19.51 21.86 -17.90
C HIS A 374 -17.99 21.70 -18.12
N ARG A 375 -17.47 22.40 -19.14
CA ARG A 375 -16.07 22.30 -19.57
C ARG A 375 -15.04 22.47 -18.45
N ARG A 376 -15.31 23.35 -17.45
CA ARG A 376 -14.41 23.57 -16.29
C ARG A 376 -14.37 22.37 -15.36
N LEU A 377 -15.52 21.76 -15.10
CA LEU A 377 -15.58 20.54 -14.27
C LEU A 377 -14.85 19.39 -14.95
N ARG A 378 -15.02 19.25 -16.28
CA ARG A 378 -14.31 18.24 -17.08
C ARG A 378 -12.80 18.48 -17.10
N ALA A 379 -12.37 19.73 -17.25
CA ALA A 379 -10.94 20.06 -17.20
C ALA A 379 -10.34 19.75 -15.82
N ALA A 380 -11.05 20.04 -14.73
CA ALA A 380 -10.63 19.68 -13.38
C ALA A 380 -10.57 18.15 -13.15
N ALA A 381 -11.57 17.41 -13.65
CA ALA A 381 -11.55 15.95 -13.61
C ALA A 381 -10.40 15.36 -14.43
N LEU A 382 -10.12 15.89 -15.62
CA LEU A 382 -8.97 15.48 -16.43
C LEU A 382 -7.65 15.79 -15.73
N ALA A 383 -7.54 16.96 -15.11
CA ALA A 383 -6.35 17.35 -14.35
C ALA A 383 -6.13 16.42 -13.15
N ALA A 384 -7.18 16.11 -12.41
CA ALA A 384 -7.13 15.17 -11.29
C ALA A 384 -6.74 13.76 -11.76
N ALA A 385 -7.30 13.28 -12.88
CA ALA A 385 -6.96 11.98 -13.46
C ALA A 385 -5.48 11.91 -13.89
N ILE A 386 -4.98 12.93 -14.60
CA ILE A 386 -3.56 13.00 -15.01
C ILE A 386 -2.65 13.04 -13.78
N ALA A 387 -3.00 13.85 -12.77
CA ALA A 387 -2.22 13.95 -11.55
C ALA A 387 -2.19 12.62 -10.78
N ALA A 388 -3.32 11.87 -10.72
CA ALA A 388 -3.36 10.53 -10.15
C ALA A 388 -2.41 9.56 -10.85
N LEU A 389 -2.44 9.50 -12.18
CA LEU A 389 -1.55 8.65 -12.98
C LEU A 389 -0.07 8.99 -12.77
N LEU A 390 0.26 10.28 -12.65
CA LEU A 390 1.61 10.73 -12.33
C LEU A 390 2.00 10.33 -10.90
N HIS A 391 1.07 10.42 -9.94
CA HIS A 391 1.32 10.00 -8.55
C HIS A 391 1.60 8.50 -8.44
N SER A 392 0.91 7.67 -9.22
CA SER A 392 1.14 6.22 -9.33
C SER A 392 2.55 5.84 -9.80
N THR A 393 3.34 6.80 -10.31
CA THR A 393 4.75 6.55 -10.68
C THR A 393 5.65 6.40 -9.45
N PHE A 394 5.33 7.08 -8.34
CA PHE A 394 6.18 7.12 -7.15
C PHE A 394 5.43 6.81 -5.84
N ASP A 395 4.23 6.26 -5.94
CA ASP A 395 3.43 5.71 -4.83
C ASP A 395 2.48 4.62 -5.38
N VAL A 396 1.72 3.96 -4.50
CA VAL A 396 0.82 2.85 -4.86
C VAL A 396 -0.64 3.06 -4.43
N PRO A 397 -1.23 4.25 -4.68
CA PRO A 397 -2.59 4.53 -4.24
C PRO A 397 -3.63 3.67 -4.95
N GLU A 398 -3.39 3.28 -6.21
CA GLU A 398 -4.36 2.55 -7.04
C GLU A 398 -4.43 1.05 -6.71
N HIS A 399 -3.52 0.54 -5.89
CA HIS A 399 -3.62 -0.78 -5.27
C HIS A 399 -4.53 -0.80 -4.02
N ARG A 400 -5.25 0.29 -3.76
CA ARG A 400 -6.28 0.38 -2.71
C ARG A 400 -7.63 0.63 -3.35
N LEU A 401 -8.59 -0.26 -3.07
CA LEU A 401 -9.89 -0.27 -3.75
C LEU A 401 -10.61 1.09 -3.67
N GLY A 402 -10.59 1.75 -2.50
CA GLY A 402 -11.24 3.06 -2.34
C GLY A 402 -10.67 4.17 -3.22
N SER A 403 -9.33 4.27 -3.33
CA SER A 403 -8.67 5.26 -4.19
C SER A 403 -8.78 4.89 -5.67
N ALA A 404 -8.61 3.61 -6.02
CA ALA A 404 -8.76 3.13 -7.39
C ALA A 404 -10.16 3.42 -7.96
N LEU A 405 -11.22 3.10 -7.22
CA LEU A 405 -12.60 3.38 -7.66
C LEU A 405 -12.84 4.88 -7.86
N MET A 406 -12.26 5.73 -7.00
CA MET A 406 -12.36 7.19 -7.14
C MET A 406 -11.61 7.67 -8.39
N ALA A 407 -10.38 7.23 -8.62
CA ALA A 407 -9.58 7.62 -9.78
C ALA A 407 -10.26 7.19 -11.11
N LEU A 408 -10.74 5.95 -11.19
CA LEU A 408 -11.48 5.45 -12.35
C LEU A 408 -12.77 6.26 -12.60
N PHE A 409 -13.48 6.65 -11.56
CA PHE A 409 -14.68 7.47 -11.68
C PHE A 409 -14.34 8.88 -12.19
N VAL A 410 -13.29 9.51 -11.66
CA VAL A 410 -12.82 10.83 -12.09
C VAL A 410 -12.42 10.82 -13.56
N MET A 411 -11.80 9.75 -14.08
CA MET A 411 -11.49 9.60 -15.51
C MET A 411 -12.75 9.66 -16.38
N VAL A 412 -13.85 9.03 -15.94
CA VAL A 412 -15.12 9.08 -16.69
C VAL A 412 -15.77 10.46 -16.62
N LEU A 413 -15.68 11.14 -15.47
CA LEU A 413 -16.21 12.50 -15.33
C LEU A 413 -15.48 13.52 -16.21
N ALA A 414 -14.25 13.26 -16.63
CA ALA A 414 -13.48 14.10 -17.53
C ALA A 414 -14.00 14.07 -18.99
N ARG A 415 -14.75 13.03 -19.39
CA ARG A 415 -15.17 12.80 -20.79
C ARG A 415 -16.17 13.85 -21.27
N ALA A 416 -16.15 14.11 -22.58
CA ALA A 416 -17.19 14.92 -23.24
C ALA A 416 -18.52 14.18 -23.33
N ASP A 417 -19.60 14.93 -23.49
CA ASP A 417 -20.88 14.36 -23.87
C ASP A 417 -20.73 13.80 -25.31
N ALA A 418 -20.58 12.50 -25.44
CA ALA A 418 -20.51 11.86 -26.75
C ALA A 418 -21.93 11.72 -27.34
N ALA A 419 -22.04 11.81 -28.67
CA ALA A 419 -23.24 11.33 -29.37
C ALA A 419 -23.46 9.88 -28.91
N SER A 420 -24.65 9.62 -28.39
CA SER A 420 -24.96 8.39 -27.71
C SER A 420 -24.94 7.19 -28.67
N PRO A 421 -24.05 6.20 -28.51
CA PRO A 421 -24.21 4.95 -29.21
C PRO A 421 -25.56 4.32 -28.82
N ALA A 422 -26.13 3.54 -29.71
CA ALA A 422 -27.40 2.87 -29.46
C ALA A 422 -27.35 1.99 -28.20
N GLU A 423 -28.48 1.91 -27.50
CA GLU A 423 -28.62 0.98 -26.38
C GLU A 423 -28.39 -0.46 -26.83
N SER A 424 -27.71 -1.23 -26.02
CA SER A 424 -27.38 -2.64 -26.27
C SER A 424 -28.02 -3.54 -25.21
N ARG A 425 -28.93 -4.40 -25.64
CA ARG A 425 -29.48 -5.44 -24.78
C ARG A 425 -28.38 -6.36 -24.21
N GLY A 426 -27.36 -6.63 -25.00
CA GLY A 426 -26.19 -7.41 -24.59
C GLY A 426 -25.44 -6.74 -23.41
N ALA A 427 -25.26 -5.41 -23.43
CA ALA A 427 -24.64 -4.69 -22.35
C ALA A 427 -25.43 -4.82 -21.03
N VAL A 428 -26.77 -4.73 -21.11
CA VAL A 428 -27.65 -4.91 -19.95
C VAL A 428 -27.53 -6.33 -19.38
N VAL A 429 -27.55 -7.35 -20.22
CA VAL A 429 -27.43 -8.76 -19.80
C VAL A 429 -26.07 -9.00 -19.14
N VAL A 430 -24.97 -8.60 -19.80
CA VAL A 430 -23.62 -8.75 -19.26
C VAL A 430 -23.48 -8.02 -17.92
N SER A 431 -23.96 -6.77 -17.82
CA SER A 431 -23.91 -6.01 -16.57
C SER A 431 -24.63 -6.75 -15.43
N ARG A 432 -25.81 -7.32 -15.69
CA ARG A 432 -26.55 -8.08 -14.68
C ARG A 432 -25.87 -9.37 -14.28
N LEU A 433 -25.32 -10.11 -15.24
CA LEU A 433 -24.56 -11.33 -14.96
C LEU A 433 -23.32 -11.03 -14.11
N CYS A 434 -22.57 -9.98 -14.46
CA CYS A 434 -21.46 -9.49 -13.63
C CYS A 434 -21.94 -9.06 -12.24
N GLY A 435 -23.15 -8.46 -12.14
CA GLY A 435 -23.74 -8.08 -10.86
C GLY A 435 -24.03 -9.28 -9.97
N VAL A 436 -24.62 -10.35 -10.53
CA VAL A 436 -24.85 -11.62 -9.80
C VAL A 436 -23.52 -12.23 -9.36
N ALA A 437 -22.55 -12.30 -10.26
CA ALA A 437 -21.21 -12.84 -9.96
C ALA A 437 -20.52 -12.04 -8.84
N ALA A 438 -20.57 -10.71 -8.88
CA ALA A 438 -20.01 -9.85 -7.87
C ALA A 438 -20.68 -10.05 -6.49
N LEU A 439 -22.01 -10.24 -6.43
CA LEU A 439 -22.72 -10.55 -5.19
C LEU A 439 -22.33 -11.93 -4.64
N ALA A 440 -22.20 -12.93 -5.48
CA ALA A 440 -21.76 -14.26 -5.07
C ALA A 440 -20.32 -14.24 -4.52
N LEU A 441 -19.40 -13.55 -5.21
CA LEU A 441 -18.03 -13.38 -4.75
C LEU A 441 -17.95 -12.54 -3.47
N ALA A 442 -18.77 -11.51 -3.33
CA ALA A 442 -18.87 -10.73 -2.10
C ALA A 442 -19.30 -11.59 -0.91
N ALA A 443 -20.28 -12.48 -1.11
CA ALA A 443 -20.71 -13.42 -0.06
C ALA A 443 -19.59 -14.41 0.32
N ILE A 444 -18.83 -14.90 -0.67
CA ILE A 444 -17.67 -15.78 -0.44
C ILE A 444 -16.60 -15.03 0.38
N PHE A 445 -16.18 -13.84 -0.05
CA PHE A 445 -15.17 -13.04 0.66
C PHE A 445 -15.61 -12.62 2.07
N TRP A 446 -16.91 -12.33 2.25
CA TRP A 446 -17.47 -12.01 3.56
C TRP A 446 -17.37 -13.17 4.54
N THR A 447 -17.59 -14.40 4.06
CA THR A 447 -17.58 -15.62 4.89
C THR A 447 -16.22 -16.31 4.94
N MET A 448 -15.28 -15.91 4.10
CA MET A 448 -13.96 -16.52 4.01
C MET A 448 -13.13 -16.23 5.27
N PRO A 449 -12.69 -17.25 6.02
CA PRO A 449 -11.93 -17.04 7.23
C PRO A 449 -10.55 -16.46 6.93
N ASP A 450 -10.08 -15.56 7.77
CA ASP A 450 -8.67 -15.18 7.81
C ASP A 450 -7.90 -16.20 8.68
N ASP A 451 -7.50 -17.31 8.05
CA ASP A 451 -6.82 -18.40 8.75
C ASP A 451 -5.44 -17.97 9.28
N ALA A 452 -4.78 -16.96 8.68
CA ALA A 452 -3.51 -16.44 9.17
C ALA A 452 -3.71 -15.67 10.50
N ALA A 453 -4.66 -14.73 10.52
CA ALA A 453 -5.02 -14.00 11.74
C ALA A 453 -5.60 -14.94 12.82
N ARG A 454 -6.35 -15.96 12.42
CA ARG A 454 -6.88 -16.98 13.32
C ARG A 454 -5.76 -17.82 13.95
N ALA A 455 -4.75 -18.21 13.18
CA ALA A 455 -3.59 -18.92 13.70
C ALA A 455 -2.87 -18.09 14.77
N GLU A 456 -2.63 -16.81 14.49
CA GLU A 456 -2.00 -15.89 15.43
C GLU A 456 -2.82 -15.74 16.73
N THR A 457 -4.13 -15.54 16.63
CA THR A 457 -5.03 -15.42 17.78
C THR A 457 -5.04 -16.68 18.63
N LEU A 458 -5.10 -17.86 18.00
CA LEU A 458 -5.08 -19.15 18.68
C LEU A 458 -3.72 -19.43 19.34
N SER A 459 -2.62 -19.00 18.70
CA SER A 459 -1.27 -19.09 19.24
C SER A 459 -1.12 -18.24 20.51
N GLN A 460 -1.60 -17.00 20.49
CA GLN A 460 -1.64 -16.12 21.65
C GLN A 460 -2.49 -16.70 22.78
N ALA A 461 -3.57 -17.39 22.45
CA ALA A 461 -4.41 -18.13 23.39
C ALA A 461 -3.79 -19.48 23.86
N ARG A 462 -2.55 -19.81 23.43
CA ARG A 462 -1.84 -21.07 23.71
C ARG A 462 -2.55 -22.34 23.23
N ARG A 463 -3.47 -22.20 22.26
CA ARG A 463 -4.17 -23.32 21.61
C ARG A 463 -3.35 -23.81 20.41
N TYR A 464 -2.14 -24.31 20.68
CA TYR A 464 -1.13 -24.54 19.64
C TYR A 464 -1.53 -25.55 18.56
N ALA A 465 -2.27 -26.61 18.90
CA ALA A 465 -2.73 -27.59 17.90
C ALA A 465 -3.77 -26.98 16.92
N ASP A 466 -4.70 -26.20 17.45
CA ASP A 466 -5.69 -25.50 16.63
C ASP A 466 -5.06 -24.39 15.77
N ALA A 467 -4.08 -23.70 16.34
CA ALA A 467 -3.30 -22.67 15.65
C ALA A 467 -2.50 -23.28 14.49
N GLU A 468 -1.84 -24.45 14.70
CA GLU A 468 -1.15 -25.16 13.62
C GLU A 468 -2.11 -25.59 12.50
N ALA A 469 -3.31 -26.07 12.85
CA ALA A 469 -4.32 -26.41 11.84
C ALA A 469 -4.78 -25.21 11.02
N ALA A 470 -4.94 -24.03 11.66
CA ALA A 470 -5.25 -22.78 10.96
C ALA A 470 -4.07 -22.32 10.09
N ALA A 471 -2.84 -22.39 10.60
CA ALA A 471 -1.64 -22.05 9.84
C ALA A 471 -1.48 -22.94 8.60
N ASN A 472 -1.78 -24.25 8.71
CA ASN A 472 -1.74 -25.15 7.56
C ASN A 472 -2.74 -24.75 6.46
N ARG A 473 -3.97 -24.34 6.84
CA ARG A 473 -4.93 -23.83 5.85
C ARG A 473 -4.48 -22.50 5.24
N ALA A 474 -3.94 -21.59 6.05
CA ALA A 474 -3.37 -20.33 5.56
C ALA A 474 -2.25 -20.57 4.54
N LEU A 475 -1.35 -21.52 4.80
CA LEU A 475 -0.26 -21.89 3.88
C LEU A 475 -0.74 -22.61 2.63
N ALA A 476 -1.88 -23.28 2.66
CA ALA A 476 -2.49 -23.83 1.44
C ALA A 476 -2.97 -22.73 0.49
N HIS A 477 -3.38 -21.56 1.03
CA HIS A 477 -3.75 -20.37 0.23
C HIS A 477 -2.55 -19.52 -0.16
N ALA A 478 -1.65 -19.25 0.77
CA ALA A 478 -0.47 -18.40 0.59
C ALA A 478 0.81 -19.14 1.00
N PRO A 479 1.31 -20.07 0.16
CA PRO A 479 2.43 -20.95 0.49
C PRO A 479 3.78 -20.24 0.68
N LEU A 480 3.86 -18.95 0.37
CA LEU A 480 5.06 -18.13 0.54
C LEU A 480 4.88 -17.04 1.61
N ASP A 481 3.90 -17.15 2.49
CA ASP A 481 3.77 -16.20 3.60
C ASP A 481 4.70 -16.60 4.76
N TRP A 482 5.83 -15.90 4.89
CA TRP A 482 6.83 -16.12 5.93
C TRP A 482 6.27 -15.96 7.35
N ARG A 483 5.25 -15.12 7.56
CA ARG A 483 4.64 -14.87 8.87
C ARG A 483 3.95 -16.11 9.38
N VAL A 484 3.21 -16.78 8.52
CA VAL A 484 2.50 -18.01 8.86
C VAL A 484 3.47 -19.14 9.20
N TYR A 485 4.57 -19.26 8.42
CA TYR A 485 5.64 -20.21 8.79
C TYR A 485 6.25 -19.87 10.15
N PHE A 486 6.50 -18.60 10.43
CA PHE A 486 7.07 -18.17 11.70
C PHE A 486 6.13 -18.45 12.87
N THR A 487 4.84 -18.16 12.76
CA THR A 487 3.83 -18.46 13.75
C THR A 487 3.78 -19.98 14.02
N ARG A 488 3.66 -20.79 12.97
CA ARG A 488 3.61 -22.26 13.09
C ARG A 488 4.90 -22.84 13.71
N ALA A 489 6.06 -22.25 13.38
CA ALA A 489 7.32 -22.65 13.98
C ALA A 489 7.33 -22.40 15.49
N GLY A 490 6.83 -21.23 15.95
CA GLY A 490 6.70 -20.93 17.38
C GLY A 490 5.78 -21.91 18.11
N GLU A 491 4.66 -22.26 17.51
CA GLU A 491 3.71 -23.24 18.05
C GLU A 491 4.34 -24.62 18.20
N ARG A 492 5.07 -25.07 17.17
CA ARG A 492 5.82 -26.34 17.18
C ARG A 492 6.92 -26.36 18.23
N ALA A 493 7.65 -25.24 18.36
CA ALA A 493 8.67 -25.09 19.41
C ALA A 493 8.06 -25.17 20.80
N CYS A 494 6.93 -24.54 21.06
CA CYS A 494 6.21 -24.61 22.34
C CYS A 494 5.70 -26.02 22.66
N ARG A 495 5.46 -26.87 21.65
CA ARG A 495 5.05 -28.26 21.78
C ARG A 495 6.23 -29.25 21.83
N GLY A 496 7.46 -28.77 21.75
CA GLY A 496 8.66 -29.63 21.74
C GLY A 496 8.95 -30.29 20.39
N LEU A 497 8.25 -29.91 19.31
CA LEU A 497 8.47 -30.42 17.95
C LEU A 497 9.65 -29.67 17.30
N THR A 498 10.85 -29.92 17.82
CA THR A 498 12.05 -29.11 17.52
C THR A 498 12.43 -29.13 16.02
N LEU A 499 12.43 -30.32 15.41
CA LEU A 499 12.88 -30.45 14.00
C LEU A 499 11.93 -29.75 13.04
N GLU A 500 10.63 -29.91 13.25
CA GLU A 500 9.57 -29.27 12.47
C GLU A 500 9.57 -27.74 12.66
N ALA A 501 9.80 -27.28 13.91
CA ALA A 501 9.94 -25.87 14.22
C ALA A 501 11.14 -25.25 13.49
N LEU A 502 12.31 -25.89 13.55
CA LEU A 502 13.52 -25.43 12.86
C LEU A 502 13.34 -25.38 11.34
N ALA A 503 12.62 -26.36 10.76
CA ALA A 503 12.31 -26.36 9.35
C ALA A 503 11.47 -25.13 8.96
N ASP A 504 10.43 -24.81 9.75
CA ASP A 504 9.58 -23.66 9.46
C ASP A 504 10.27 -22.31 9.75
N PHE A 505 11.08 -22.21 10.81
CA PHE A 505 11.93 -21.01 11.02
C PHE A 505 12.91 -20.81 9.86
N ARG A 506 13.48 -21.87 9.30
CA ARG A 506 14.35 -21.81 8.12
C ARG A 506 13.58 -21.29 6.91
N ARG A 507 12.35 -21.77 6.66
CA ARG A 507 11.47 -21.30 5.57
C ARG A 507 11.14 -19.83 5.73
N ALA A 508 10.71 -19.42 6.93
CA ALA A 508 10.41 -18.01 7.21
C ALA A 508 11.64 -17.10 6.97
N ARG A 509 12.82 -17.51 7.44
CA ARG A 509 14.08 -16.75 7.23
C ARG A 509 14.53 -16.72 5.78
N LYS A 510 14.20 -17.72 4.97
CA LYS A 510 14.48 -17.74 3.54
C LYS A 510 13.58 -16.79 2.77
N LEU A 511 12.28 -16.75 3.14
CA LEU A 511 11.28 -15.89 2.51
C LEU A 511 11.44 -14.42 2.87
N GLU A 512 12.01 -14.11 4.05
CA GLU A 512 12.36 -12.75 4.46
C GLU A 512 13.80 -12.73 5.03
N PRO A 513 14.80 -12.70 4.16
CA PRO A 513 16.20 -12.94 4.55
C PRO A 513 16.86 -11.76 5.29
N PHE A 514 16.31 -10.55 5.20
CA PHE A 514 16.97 -9.34 5.71
C PHE A 514 16.40 -8.83 7.03
N TYR A 515 15.23 -9.28 7.44
CA TYR A 515 14.60 -8.83 8.66
C TYR A 515 15.18 -9.56 9.89
N ALA A 516 15.98 -8.86 10.69
CA ALA A 516 16.62 -9.40 11.89
C ALA A 516 15.62 -9.76 13.00
N GLY A 517 14.43 -9.17 12.98
CA GLY A 517 13.36 -9.50 13.93
C GLY A 517 12.97 -10.97 13.93
N LEU A 518 13.10 -11.69 12.80
CA LEU A 518 12.79 -13.11 12.72
C LEU A 518 13.75 -13.95 13.59
N PRO A 519 15.07 -13.97 13.35
CA PRO A 519 15.97 -14.75 14.18
C PRO A 519 16.08 -14.21 15.62
N LEU A 520 15.84 -12.91 15.86
CA LEU A 520 15.73 -12.36 17.21
C LEU A 520 14.56 -12.97 17.98
N ALA A 521 13.38 -13.02 17.38
CA ALA A 521 12.20 -13.61 18.00
C ALA A 521 12.30 -15.14 18.10
N GLU A 522 12.89 -15.82 17.10
CA GLU A 522 13.18 -17.27 17.17
C GLU A 522 14.00 -17.63 18.40
N GLY A 523 15.05 -16.88 18.72
CA GLY A 523 15.89 -17.13 19.88
C GLY A 523 15.11 -17.10 21.21
N ARG A 524 14.04 -16.29 21.29
CA ARG A 524 13.17 -16.25 22.49
C ARG A 524 12.36 -17.53 22.69
N PHE A 525 12.03 -18.27 21.64
CA PHE A 525 11.40 -19.58 21.77
C PHE A 525 12.36 -20.64 22.32
N TRP A 526 13.65 -20.53 21.97
CA TRP A 526 14.65 -21.53 22.32
C TRP A 526 15.37 -21.28 23.65
N VAL A 527 15.41 -20.03 24.13
CA VAL A 527 16.29 -19.60 25.22
C VAL A 527 16.14 -20.44 26.50
N GLN A 528 14.94 -20.92 26.83
CA GLN A 528 14.69 -21.74 28.02
C GLN A 528 14.86 -23.23 27.77
N SER A 529 14.50 -23.72 26.59
CA SER A 529 14.49 -25.15 26.28
C SER A 529 15.78 -25.66 25.61
N GLN A 530 16.34 -24.82 24.72
CA GLN A 530 17.51 -25.16 23.90
C GLN A 530 18.42 -23.93 23.71
N PRO A 531 19.19 -23.51 24.74
CA PRO A 531 19.99 -22.30 24.75
C PRO A 531 20.96 -22.16 23.55
N ALA A 532 21.55 -23.28 23.11
CA ALA A 532 22.45 -23.28 21.95
C ALA A 532 21.76 -22.86 20.64
N LEU A 533 20.49 -23.22 20.46
CA LEU A 533 19.68 -22.76 19.32
C LEU A 533 19.35 -21.28 19.44
N ALA A 534 19.09 -20.78 20.64
CA ALA A 534 18.88 -19.36 20.88
C ALA A 534 20.09 -18.52 20.49
N VAL A 535 21.29 -18.89 20.94
CA VAL A 535 22.55 -18.22 20.61
C VAL A 535 22.79 -18.24 19.10
N LYS A 536 22.53 -19.37 18.43
CA LYS A 536 22.66 -19.48 16.97
C LYS A 536 21.70 -18.55 16.24
N ALA A 537 20.44 -18.49 16.65
CA ALA A 537 19.44 -17.61 16.07
C ALA A 537 19.79 -16.12 16.31
N TRP A 538 20.18 -15.74 17.52
CA TRP A 538 20.59 -14.39 17.86
C TRP A 538 21.87 -13.94 17.13
N GLY A 539 22.83 -14.86 16.95
CA GLY A 539 24.00 -14.59 16.11
C GLY A 539 23.62 -14.28 14.67
N GLU A 540 22.60 -14.93 14.11
CA GLU A 540 22.07 -14.58 12.80
C GLU A 540 21.37 -13.20 12.82
N ALA A 541 20.62 -12.87 13.87
CA ALA A 541 19.99 -11.55 14.01
C ALA A 541 21.01 -10.41 13.94
N ILE A 542 22.11 -10.55 14.70
CA ILE A 542 23.21 -9.58 14.71
C ILE A 542 23.89 -9.47 13.34
N ARG A 543 24.04 -10.58 12.60
CA ARG A 543 24.65 -10.55 11.24
C ARG A 543 23.79 -9.83 10.21
N ARG A 544 22.47 -9.76 10.41
CA ARG A 544 21.50 -9.08 9.50
C ARG A 544 21.46 -7.58 9.64
N VAL A 545 22.08 -7.03 10.68
CA VAL A 545 22.08 -5.59 10.98
C VAL A 545 23.47 -5.00 10.95
N ARG A 546 23.54 -3.69 10.71
CA ARG A 546 24.76 -2.88 10.78
C ARG A 546 24.61 -1.84 11.88
N ALA A 547 25.73 -1.27 12.30
CA ALA A 547 25.73 -0.14 13.22
C ALA A 547 24.93 1.04 12.64
N PRO A 548 24.14 1.77 13.44
CA PRO A 548 23.93 1.59 14.88
C PRO A 548 22.77 0.65 15.27
N GLU A 549 22.09 0.03 14.30
CA GLU A 549 20.91 -0.81 14.55
C GLU A 549 21.26 -2.10 15.33
N ASP A 550 22.49 -2.59 15.23
CA ASP A 550 22.96 -3.77 15.92
C ASP A 550 22.99 -3.60 17.44
N GLU A 551 23.22 -2.38 17.96
CA GLU A 551 23.17 -2.08 19.39
C GLU A 551 21.76 -2.33 19.97
N ALA A 552 20.71 -1.93 19.25
CA ALA A 552 19.33 -2.14 19.67
C ALA A 552 18.96 -3.65 19.68
N ILE A 553 19.39 -4.39 18.65
CA ILE A 553 19.17 -5.84 18.55
C ILE A 553 19.91 -6.55 19.68
N TYR A 554 21.16 -6.17 19.93
CA TYR A 554 21.97 -6.81 20.98
C TYR A 554 21.42 -6.50 22.38
N GLY A 555 20.97 -5.25 22.63
CA GLY A 555 20.30 -4.90 23.88
C GLY A 555 19.04 -5.74 24.14
N ALA A 556 18.25 -6.00 23.09
CA ALA A 556 17.08 -6.87 23.17
C ALA A 556 17.45 -8.35 23.44
N ILE A 557 18.61 -8.81 22.96
CA ILE A 557 19.16 -10.15 23.27
C ILE A 557 19.59 -10.22 24.73
N LEU A 558 20.36 -9.25 25.20
CA LEU A 558 20.80 -9.18 26.59
C LEU A 558 19.62 -9.17 27.56
N GLY A 559 18.58 -8.36 27.26
CA GLY A 559 17.37 -8.31 28.08
C GLY A 559 16.51 -9.60 28.08
N ALA A 560 16.71 -10.48 27.09
CA ALA A 560 16.03 -11.78 27.01
C ALA A 560 16.89 -12.95 27.57
N ALA A 561 18.16 -12.68 27.92
CA ALA A 561 19.09 -13.71 28.39
C ALA A 561 18.71 -14.24 29.79
N PRO A 562 18.86 -15.55 30.05
CA PRO A 562 18.70 -16.08 31.37
C PRO A 562 19.84 -15.64 32.27
N ASP A 563 19.58 -15.61 33.56
CA ASP A 563 20.58 -15.27 34.58
C ASP A 563 21.58 -16.42 34.81
N ASN A 564 22.48 -16.60 33.85
CA ASN A 564 23.47 -17.66 33.82
C ASN A 564 24.80 -17.13 33.24
N ALA A 565 25.90 -17.24 34.01
CA ALA A 565 27.21 -16.73 33.62
C ALA A 565 27.73 -17.35 32.31
N GLY A 566 27.64 -18.67 32.16
CA GLY A 566 28.10 -19.36 30.95
C GLY A 566 27.29 -19.01 29.72
N PHE A 567 26.02 -18.63 29.89
CA PHE A 567 25.21 -18.13 28.78
C PHE A 567 25.58 -16.69 28.39
N ARG A 568 25.82 -15.81 29.39
CA ARG A 568 26.26 -14.43 29.14
C ARG A 568 27.63 -14.40 28.46
N GLU A 569 28.53 -15.35 28.76
CA GLU A 569 29.81 -15.52 28.08
C GLU A 569 29.62 -15.85 26.58
N GLN A 570 28.67 -16.74 26.25
CA GLN A 570 28.34 -17.01 24.83
C GLN A 570 27.81 -15.77 24.12
N LEU A 571 27.08 -14.89 24.83
CA LEU A 571 26.62 -13.61 24.25
C LEU A 571 27.78 -12.65 24.01
N LEU A 572 28.83 -12.64 24.86
CA LEU A 572 30.05 -11.87 24.60
C LEU A 572 30.71 -12.36 23.29
N GLY A 573 30.72 -13.68 23.07
CA GLY A 573 31.18 -14.27 21.81
C GLY A 573 30.45 -13.73 20.57
N LEU A 574 29.13 -13.47 20.67
CA LEU A 574 28.34 -12.86 19.59
C LEU A 574 28.73 -11.38 19.31
N ALA A 575 29.24 -10.67 20.32
CA ALA A 575 29.69 -9.29 20.22
C ALA A 575 31.14 -9.17 19.71
N GLN A 576 31.84 -10.29 19.49
CA GLN A 576 33.25 -10.28 19.08
C GLN A 576 33.44 -9.52 17.75
N GLY A 577 34.46 -8.64 17.72
CA GLY A 577 34.72 -7.78 16.57
C GLY A 577 33.77 -6.59 16.42
N ARG A 578 32.91 -6.34 17.41
CA ARG A 578 31.99 -5.17 17.45
C ARG A 578 32.13 -4.44 18.78
N PRO A 579 33.08 -3.48 18.88
CA PRO A 579 33.38 -2.77 20.13
C PRO A 579 32.14 -2.19 20.87
N PRO A 580 31.16 -1.54 20.21
CA PRO A 580 29.98 -1.02 20.91
C PRO A 580 29.15 -2.13 21.60
N LEU A 581 29.02 -3.31 20.98
CA LEU A 581 28.27 -4.42 21.56
C LEU A 581 29.01 -5.03 22.75
N GLN A 582 30.35 -5.09 22.69
CA GLN A 582 31.17 -5.57 23.81
C GLN A 582 31.05 -4.63 25.02
N LEU A 583 31.02 -3.29 24.79
CA LEU A 583 30.76 -2.34 25.86
C LEU A 583 29.35 -2.48 26.43
N GLN A 584 28.36 -2.74 25.59
CA GLN A 584 26.98 -2.95 26.02
C GLN A 584 26.86 -4.21 26.89
N TRP A 585 27.54 -5.30 26.53
CA TRP A 585 27.64 -6.49 27.35
C TRP A 585 28.27 -6.17 28.72
N PHE A 586 29.38 -5.47 28.74
CA PHE A 586 30.08 -5.06 29.97
C PHE A 586 29.21 -4.22 30.91
N GLN A 587 28.34 -3.39 30.35
CA GLN A 587 27.37 -2.63 31.13
C GLN A 587 26.27 -3.52 31.75
N PHE A 588 25.93 -4.61 31.07
CA PHE A 588 24.79 -5.46 31.42
C PHE A 588 25.13 -6.51 32.48
N VAL A 589 26.35 -7.10 32.44
CA VAL A 589 26.71 -8.23 33.30
C VAL A 589 27.00 -7.80 34.74
N PRO A 590 26.91 -8.75 35.73
CA PRO A 590 27.28 -8.50 37.11
C PRO A 590 28.74 -8.03 37.26
N PRO A 591 29.06 -7.23 38.32
CA PRO A 591 30.43 -6.72 38.53
C PRO A 591 31.55 -7.76 38.56
N ALA A 592 31.28 -8.94 39.10
CA ALA A 592 32.27 -10.04 39.15
C ALA A 592 32.66 -10.53 37.74
N GLU A 593 31.68 -10.74 36.87
CA GLU A 593 31.90 -11.14 35.48
C GLU A 593 32.55 -10.00 34.66
N ALA A 594 32.08 -8.78 34.85
CA ALA A 594 32.67 -7.61 34.20
C ALA A 594 34.16 -7.45 34.57
N ARG A 595 34.54 -7.69 35.82
CA ARG A 595 35.94 -7.63 36.29
C ARG A 595 36.82 -8.64 35.57
N ALA A 596 36.35 -9.86 35.33
CA ALA A 596 37.09 -10.90 34.61
C ALA A 596 37.45 -10.50 33.15
N HIS A 597 36.64 -9.63 32.53
CA HIS A 597 36.81 -9.19 31.16
C HIS A 597 37.31 -7.74 30.99
N LEU A 598 37.67 -7.07 32.08
CA LEU A 598 38.01 -5.64 32.12
C LEU A 598 39.18 -5.31 31.15
N GLU A 599 40.23 -6.09 31.13
CA GLU A 599 41.39 -5.86 30.26
C GLU A 599 41.01 -5.96 28.79
N ILE A 600 40.26 -6.99 28.41
CA ILE A 600 39.83 -7.26 27.03
C ILE A 600 38.92 -6.12 26.56
N ILE A 601 37.96 -5.71 27.37
CA ILE A 601 37.00 -4.66 26.99
C ILE A 601 37.67 -3.28 27.00
N SER A 602 38.66 -3.02 27.90
CA SER A 602 39.44 -1.79 27.90
C SER A 602 40.20 -1.58 26.59
N ALA A 603 40.74 -2.65 26.02
CA ALA A 603 41.47 -2.59 24.74
C ALA A 603 40.60 -2.13 23.57
N VAL A 604 39.29 -2.46 23.57
CA VAL A 604 38.36 -2.10 22.52
C VAL A 604 37.59 -0.80 22.78
N ALA A 605 37.55 -0.32 24.00
CA ALA A 605 36.81 0.88 24.38
C ALA A 605 37.32 2.14 23.64
N SER A 606 38.60 2.20 23.30
CA SER A 606 39.18 3.30 22.51
C SER A 606 38.58 3.44 21.10
N GLN A 607 37.99 2.39 20.57
CA GLN A 607 37.36 2.34 19.23
C GLN A 607 35.92 2.81 19.23
N CYS A 608 35.34 3.10 20.40
CA CYS A 608 33.94 3.50 20.54
C CYS A 608 33.75 5.01 20.56
N ALA A 609 32.52 5.48 20.42
CA ALA A 609 32.15 6.89 20.49
C ALA A 609 32.47 7.48 21.87
N PRO A 610 32.76 8.80 21.98
CA PRO A 610 33.11 9.44 23.24
C PRO A 610 32.15 9.15 24.40
N ALA A 611 30.84 9.27 24.17
CA ALA A 611 29.82 8.99 25.17
C ALA A 611 29.85 7.53 25.70
N GLN A 612 30.11 6.58 24.82
CA GLN A 612 30.24 5.17 25.17
C GLN A 612 31.51 4.91 25.99
N ARG A 613 32.62 5.59 25.65
CA ARG A 613 33.88 5.54 26.43
C ARG A 613 33.71 6.09 27.84
N GLU A 614 33.05 7.25 28.00
CA GLU A 614 32.75 7.80 29.33
C GLU A 614 31.91 6.85 30.17
N SER A 615 30.86 6.27 29.57
CA SER A 615 30.02 5.28 30.24
C SER A 615 30.82 4.06 30.68
N PHE A 616 31.71 3.57 29.82
CA PHE A 616 32.62 2.46 30.16
C PHE A 616 33.56 2.85 31.31
N GLN A 617 34.25 4.01 31.27
CA GLN A 617 35.17 4.45 32.29
C GLN A 617 34.51 4.59 33.67
N ARG A 618 33.30 5.13 33.72
CA ARG A 618 32.50 5.21 34.93
C ARG A 618 32.23 3.83 35.50
N ARG A 619 31.74 2.90 34.68
CA ARG A 619 31.45 1.51 35.09
C ARG A 619 32.74 0.76 35.52
N ALA A 620 33.84 0.94 34.82
CA ALA A 620 35.12 0.32 35.13
C ALA A 620 35.68 0.82 36.50
N SER A 621 35.53 2.11 36.83
CA SER A 621 35.92 2.67 38.13
C SER A 621 35.05 2.13 39.25
N GLU A 622 33.75 2.00 39.07
CA GLU A 622 32.82 1.36 40.04
C GLU A 622 33.21 -0.09 40.33
N ILE A 623 33.55 -0.87 39.30
CA ILE A 623 33.97 -2.27 39.44
C ILE A 623 35.32 -2.39 40.11
N GLY A 624 36.28 -1.49 39.79
CA GLY A 624 37.60 -1.48 40.42
C GLY A 624 37.57 -1.12 41.91
N SER A 625 36.63 -0.28 42.34
CA SER A 625 36.45 0.13 43.73
C SER A 625 35.58 -0.84 44.55
N ALA A 626 34.84 -1.75 43.94
CA ALA A 626 34.04 -2.72 44.66
C ALA A 626 34.91 -3.80 45.31
N PRO A 627 34.67 -4.18 46.59
CA PRO A 627 35.42 -5.24 47.22
C PRO A 627 35.29 -6.56 46.45
N ALA A 628 36.38 -7.34 46.41
CA ALA A 628 36.33 -8.66 45.81
C ALA A 628 35.25 -9.50 46.57
N ALA A 629 34.34 -10.11 45.83
CA ALA A 629 33.35 -10.99 46.42
C ALA A 629 34.09 -12.13 47.16
N PRO A 630 33.59 -12.56 48.35
CA PRO A 630 34.25 -13.59 49.17
C PRO A 630 34.32 -14.95 48.47
#